data_e9a130d2f94101a423d17327714e17b9
#
_entry.id   e9a130d2f94101a423d17327714e17b9
#
_cell.length_a   1.000
_cell.length_b   1.000
_cell.length_c   1.000
_cell.angle_alpha   90.00
_cell.angle_beta   90.00
_cell.angle_gamma   90.00
#
_symmetry.space_group_name_H-M   'P 1'
#
loop_
_entity.id
_entity.type
_entity.pdbx_description
1 polymer ?
#
loop_
_entity_poly.entity_id
_entity_poly.type
_entity_poly.pdbx_seq_one_letter_code
_entity_poly.pdbx_strand_id
1 'polypeptide(L)'
;MSATIQWGSNADGGYMYADELSDTLRTALQPLTKFRQFCEPDEDALSKGLHRGEKYRWNVYGDVATQGRRLNELSPMPETNFTVSQSELTVVEMGNSVPYTGKLTSLAKHDVLKIVDKSLKNDARKAFDIEAYEQFDACKLRAAPTGGTSTTSVTVTENGATATTNNVAMGTGHVKAIVDEMQERNIPGFADDDYVCLSHPTTLRNFKNELETIH
;
A
#
# COMPACT_ATOMS: atom_id res chain seq x y z
N MET A 1 -8.15 -15.58 -24.40
CA MET A 1 -7.12 -15.99 -25.37
C MET A 1 -5.81 -15.37 -24.93
N SER A 2 -4.80 -16.18 -24.70
CA SER A 2 -3.47 -15.68 -24.33
C SER A 2 -2.84 -15.03 -25.56
N ALA A 3 -2.52 -13.75 -25.50
CA ALA A 3 -1.79 -13.06 -26.55
C ALA A 3 -0.33 -13.53 -26.53
N THR A 4 0.06 -14.28 -27.55
CA THR A 4 1.45 -14.71 -27.71
C THR A 4 2.17 -13.70 -28.59
N ILE A 5 3.33 -13.22 -28.18
CA ILE A 5 4.17 -12.34 -28.99
C ILE A 5 4.61 -13.10 -30.25
N GLN A 6 4.15 -12.64 -31.41
CA GLN A 6 4.36 -13.29 -32.69
C GLN A 6 5.13 -12.39 -33.66
N TRP A 7 5.82 -13.01 -34.60
CA TRP A 7 6.55 -12.32 -35.68
C TRP A 7 5.64 -11.54 -36.64
N GLY A 8 4.43 -12.03 -36.90
CA GLY A 8 3.57 -11.52 -37.97
C GLY A 8 2.83 -10.22 -37.67
N SER A 9 2.86 -9.72 -36.40
CA SER A 9 2.19 -8.49 -35.99
C SER A 9 3.20 -7.46 -35.51
N ASN A 10 3.13 -6.24 -36.04
CA ASN A 10 4.03 -5.17 -35.61
C ASN A 10 3.90 -4.86 -34.11
N ALA A 11 2.68 -4.82 -33.57
CA ALA A 11 2.41 -4.56 -32.16
C ALA A 11 2.91 -5.69 -31.23
N ASP A 12 2.90 -6.95 -31.73
CA ASP A 12 3.22 -8.13 -30.93
C ASP A 12 4.67 -8.61 -31.11
N GLY A 13 5.49 -7.93 -31.86
CA GLY A 13 6.89 -8.30 -32.02
C GLY A 13 7.49 -7.97 -33.39
N GLY A 14 6.68 -7.66 -34.41
CA GLY A 14 7.18 -7.31 -35.75
C GLY A 14 8.09 -6.06 -35.73
N TYR A 15 7.90 -5.14 -34.80
CA TYR A 15 8.80 -3.99 -34.63
C TYR A 15 10.20 -4.34 -34.10
N MET A 16 10.44 -5.57 -33.67
CA MET A 16 11.78 -6.01 -33.27
C MET A 16 12.71 -6.33 -34.45
N TYR A 17 12.17 -6.29 -35.66
CA TYR A 17 12.91 -6.47 -36.91
C TYR A 17 12.83 -5.20 -37.76
N ALA A 18 13.98 -4.63 -38.09
CA ALA A 18 14.16 -3.62 -39.11
C ALA A 18 15.64 -3.57 -39.46
N ASP A 19 15.95 -3.34 -40.74
CA ASP A 19 17.35 -3.29 -41.19
C ASP A 19 18.14 -2.16 -40.56
N GLU A 20 17.46 -1.04 -40.22
CA GLU A 20 18.02 0.17 -39.58
C GLU A 20 17.64 0.32 -38.11
N LEU A 21 17.35 -0.75 -37.41
CA LEU A 21 16.99 -0.69 -35.99
C LEU A 21 18.18 -0.21 -35.16
N SER A 22 17.93 0.76 -34.27
CA SER A 22 18.93 1.26 -33.32
C SER A 22 19.45 0.13 -32.42
N ASP A 23 20.77 0.16 -32.14
CA ASP A 23 21.39 -0.81 -31.23
C ASP A 23 20.98 -0.58 -29.77
N THR A 24 20.53 0.63 -29.44
CA THR A 24 20.09 0.99 -28.09
C THR A 24 18.62 0.71 -27.87
N LEU A 25 18.31 -0.26 -27.04
CA LEU A 25 16.95 -0.53 -26.59
C LEU A 25 16.50 0.53 -25.57
N ARG A 26 15.43 1.26 -25.88
CA ARG A 26 14.82 2.25 -24.99
C ARG A 26 13.70 1.61 -24.20
N THR A 27 13.68 1.88 -22.91
CA THR A 27 12.62 1.44 -22.01
C THR A 27 11.63 2.57 -21.78
N ALA A 28 10.33 2.29 -21.89
CA ALA A 28 9.29 3.24 -21.54
C ALA A 28 9.39 3.64 -20.05
N LEU A 29 8.91 4.84 -19.70
CA LEU A 29 8.79 5.28 -18.33
C LEU A 29 7.95 4.29 -17.53
N GLN A 30 8.44 3.95 -16.36
CA GLN A 30 7.76 3.03 -15.46
C GLN A 30 7.18 3.79 -14.27
N PRO A 31 5.99 3.41 -13.79
CA PRO A 31 5.44 4.00 -12.60
C PRO A 31 6.35 3.72 -11.41
N LEU A 32 6.47 4.70 -10.51
CA LEU A 32 7.20 4.54 -9.26
C LEU A 32 6.37 3.70 -8.30
N THR A 33 6.99 2.70 -7.72
CA THR A 33 6.43 1.91 -6.61
C THR A 33 6.76 2.62 -5.30
N LYS A 34 5.76 2.81 -4.43
CA LYS A 34 5.92 3.63 -3.22
C LYS A 34 5.40 2.98 -1.94
N PHE A 35 4.34 2.19 -2.02
CA PHE A 35 3.67 1.68 -0.83
C PHE A 35 4.48 0.63 -0.08
N ARG A 36 5.13 -0.28 -0.81
CA ARG A 36 5.90 -1.36 -0.21
C ARG A 36 7.03 -0.90 0.72
N GLN A 37 7.62 0.26 0.49
CA GLN A 37 8.71 0.79 1.33
C GLN A 37 8.25 1.19 2.74
N PHE A 38 6.94 1.32 2.96
CA PHE A 38 6.33 1.65 4.25
C PHE A 38 5.68 0.44 4.93
N CYS A 39 5.86 -0.76 4.37
CA CYS A 39 5.40 -2.00 4.96
C CYS A 39 6.54 -2.69 5.69
N GLU A 40 6.28 -3.17 6.88
CA GLU A 40 7.19 -4.04 7.62
C GLU A 40 6.90 -5.50 7.25
N PRO A 41 7.93 -6.30 6.91
CA PRO A 41 7.75 -7.72 6.68
C PRO A 41 7.54 -8.45 8.03
N ASP A 42 6.64 -9.42 8.05
CA ASP A 42 6.51 -10.33 9.19
C ASP A 42 7.62 -11.40 9.13
N GLU A 43 8.67 -11.21 9.93
CA GLU A 43 9.82 -12.11 9.98
C GLU A 43 9.47 -13.48 10.59
N ASP A 44 8.50 -13.52 11.50
CA ASP A 44 8.07 -14.77 12.13
C ASP A 44 7.35 -15.69 11.12
N ALA A 45 6.54 -15.14 10.24
CA ALA A 45 5.89 -15.88 9.16
C ALA A 45 6.91 -16.47 8.19
N LEU A 46 7.95 -15.70 7.84
CA LEU A 46 9.06 -16.14 6.98
C LEU A 46 9.87 -17.28 7.64
N SER A 47 10.14 -17.16 8.93
CA SER A 47 10.96 -18.14 9.66
C SER A 47 10.26 -19.51 9.79
N LYS A 48 8.94 -19.55 9.78
CA LYS A 48 8.14 -20.80 9.89
C LYS A 48 8.04 -21.57 8.57
N GLY A 49 8.56 -21.02 7.46
CA GLY A 49 8.60 -21.71 6.16
C GLY A 49 7.21 -22.09 5.64
N LEU A 50 6.23 -21.21 5.78
CA LEU A 50 4.87 -21.46 5.35
C LEU A 50 4.76 -21.73 3.85
N HIS A 51 3.95 -22.73 3.50
CA HIS A 51 3.65 -23.09 2.11
C HIS A 51 2.36 -22.42 1.61
N ARG A 52 2.16 -22.41 0.29
CA ARG A 52 0.95 -21.91 -0.33
C ARG A 52 -0.31 -22.48 0.32
N GLY A 53 -1.24 -21.60 0.69
CA GLY A 53 -2.51 -21.96 1.32
C GLY A 53 -2.43 -22.19 2.82
N GLU A 54 -1.23 -22.17 3.42
CA GLU A 54 -1.09 -22.21 4.87
C GLU A 54 -1.47 -20.87 5.48
N LYS A 55 -2.00 -20.93 6.69
CA LYS A 55 -2.44 -19.77 7.45
C LYS A 55 -1.49 -19.50 8.60
N TYR A 56 -1.00 -18.30 8.66
CA TYR A 56 -0.30 -17.77 9.83
C TYR A 56 -1.28 -16.98 10.68
N ARG A 57 -1.28 -17.23 11.98
CA ARG A 57 -2.19 -16.59 12.93
C ARG A 57 -1.43 -16.02 14.09
N TRP A 58 -1.83 -14.83 14.51
CA TRP A 58 -1.30 -14.19 15.71
C TRP A 58 -2.44 -13.66 16.57
N ASN A 59 -2.19 -13.66 17.88
CA ASN A 59 -3.14 -13.16 18.85
C ASN A 59 -2.78 -11.72 19.22
N VAL A 60 -3.80 -10.89 19.28
CA VAL A 60 -3.69 -9.51 19.76
C VAL A 60 -4.43 -9.41 21.07
N TYR A 61 -3.72 -9.02 22.12
CA TYR A 61 -4.29 -8.81 23.44
C TYR A 61 -4.78 -7.38 23.56
N GLY A 62 -6.05 -7.21 23.88
CA GLY A 62 -6.63 -5.92 24.18
C GLY A 62 -6.22 -5.45 25.57
N ASP A 63 -6.13 -4.13 25.73
CA ASP A 63 -5.86 -3.53 27.04
C ASP A 63 -7.03 -3.73 27.99
N VAL A 64 -6.72 -3.69 29.28
CA VAL A 64 -7.68 -3.85 30.37
C VAL A 64 -8.17 -2.49 30.80
N ALA A 65 -9.49 -2.33 30.88
CA ALA A 65 -10.06 -1.10 31.44
C ALA A 65 -9.56 -0.89 32.88
N THR A 66 -8.94 0.25 33.14
CA THR A 66 -8.36 0.58 34.46
C THR A 66 -9.44 0.59 35.53
N GLN A 67 -9.42 -0.39 36.41
CA GLN A 67 -10.26 -0.45 37.61
C GLN A 67 -9.46 -0.48 38.89
N GLY A 68 -8.14 -0.30 38.79
CA GLY A 68 -7.27 -0.18 39.95
C GLY A 68 -7.70 0.98 40.86
N ARG A 69 -7.99 0.71 42.10
CA ARG A 69 -8.40 1.70 43.10
C ARG A 69 -7.84 1.36 44.48
N ARG A 70 -7.86 2.33 45.38
CA ARG A 70 -7.54 2.06 46.78
C ARG A 70 -8.55 1.06 47.34
N LEU A 71 -8.04 -0.01 47.90
CA LEU A 71 -8.87 -1.06 48.53
C LEU A 71 -9.34 -0.62 49.88
N ASN A 72 -10.58 -0.95 50.20
CA ASN A 72 -11.16 -0.87 51.54
C ASN A 72 -11.32 -2.31 52.07
N GLU A 73 -11.04 -2.54 53.36
CA GLU A 73 -11.12 -3.87 53.98
C GLU A 73 -12.47 -4.60 53.77
N LEU A 74 -13.54 -3.82 53.61
CA LEU A 74 -14.90 -4.37 53.45
C LEU A 74 -15.38 -4.47 52.02
N SER A 75 -14.57 -4.07 51.03
CA SER A 75 -14.93 -4.10 49.61
C SER A 75 -14.20 -5.22 48.88
N PRO A 76 -14.87 -5.99 48.02
CA PRO A 76 -14.19 -6.97 47.22
C PRO A 76 -13.22 -6.29 46.23
N MET A 77 -12.14 -6.98 45.91
CA MET A 77 -11.18 -6.52 44.90
C MET A 77 -11.89 -6.42 43.54
N PRO A 78 -11.66 -5.35 42.77
CA PRO A 78 -12.20 -5.26 41.43
C PRO A 78 -11.57 -6.35 40.54
N GLU A 79 -12.42 -7.00 39.72
CA GLU A 79 -12.02 -8.02 38.76
C GLU A 79 -12.25 -7.48 37.35
N THR A 80 -11.24 -7.60 36.48
CA THR A 80 -11.32 -7.19 35.10
C THR A 80 -10.82 -8.31 34.19
N ASN A 81 -11.48 -8.50 33.05
CA ASN A 81 -11.06 -9.44 32.04
C ASN A 81 -10.39 -8.70 30.88
N PHE A 82 -9.37 -9.30 30.30
CA PHE A 82 -8.79 -8.85 29.06
C PHE A 82 -9.44 -9.56 27.87
N THR A 83 -9.45 -8.91 26.72
CA THR A 83 -9.94 -9.47 25.46
C THR A 83 -8.77 -9.93 24.60
N VAL A 84 -8.96 -11.05 23.91
CA VAL A 84 -8.00 -11.55 22.94
C VAL A 84 -8.71 -11.63 21.58
N SER A 85 -8.12 -11.00 20.59
CA SER A 85 -8.53 -11.14 19.18
C SER A 85 -7.48 -11.89 18.41
N GLN A 86 -7.89 -12.57 17.34
CA GLN A 86 -6.98 -13.30 16.47
C GLN A 86 -7.05 -12.71 15.06
N SER A 87 -5.90 -12.46 14.47
CA SER A 87 -5.75 -12.11 13.07
C SER A 87 -5.10 -13.25 12.31
N GLU A 88 -5.41 -13.38 11.02
CA GLU A 88 -4.83 -14.42 10.17
C GLU A 88 -4.34 -13.86 8.84
N LEU A 89 -3.27 -14.44 8.33
CA LEU A 89 -2.70 -14.20 7.02
C LEU A 89 -2.65 -15.53 6.27
N THR A 90 -3.06 -15.52 5.02
CA THR A 90 -2.99 -16.70 4.14
C THR A 90 -1.91 -16.49 3.08
N VAL A 91 -1.01 -17.45 2.93
CA VAL A 91 0.02 -17.41 1.90
C VAL A 91 -0.59 -17.70 0.53
N VAL A 92 -0.45 -16.79 -0.42
CA VAL A 92 -0.93 -16.91 -1.79
C VAL A 92 0.23 -16.95 -2.78
N GLU A 93 0.01 -17.58 -3.92
CA GLU A 93 0.96 -17.60 -5.02
C GLU A 93 0.58 -16.54 -6.04
N MET A 94 1.59 -15.77 -6.48
CA MET A 94 1.45 -14.79 -7.55
C MET A 94 2.36 -15.18 -8.71
N GLY A 95 1.91 -14.98 -9.94
CA GLY A 95 2.72 -15.29 -11.10
C GLY A 95 2.21 -14.61 -12.36
N ASN A 96 3.14 -14.33 -13.27
CA ASN A 96 2.84 -13.84 -14.60
C ASN A 96 3.82 -14.47 -15.60
N SER A 97 3.40 -14.61 -16.87
CA SER A 97 4.23 -15.18 -17.93
C SER A 97 4.04 -14.41 -19.23
N VAL A 98 5.11 -14.26 -20.00
CA VAL A 98 5.11 -13.66 -21.33
C VAL A 98 5.52 -14.74 -22.33
N PRO A 99 4.56 -15.36 -23.06
CA PRO A 99 4.88 -16.34 -24.09
C PRO A 99 5.46 -15.64 -25.34
N TYR A 100 6.48 -16.23 -25.92
CA TYR A 100 7.09 -15.79 -27.18
C TYR A 100 7.42 -16.98 -28.10
N THR A 101 7.58 -16.73 -29.39
CA THR A 101 7.85 -17.77 -30.37
C THR A 101 9.36 -17.90 -30.63
N GLY A 102 9.81 -19.13 -30.97
CA GLY A 102 11.20 -19.36 -31.35
C GLY A 102 11.63 -18.58 -32.61
N LYS A 103 10.69 -18.34 -33.54
CA LYS A 103 10.93 -17.50 -34.72
C LYS A 103 11.29 -16.06 -34.35
N LEU A 104 10.58 -15.47 -33.34
CA LEU A 104 10.88 -14.15 -32.84
C LEU A 104 12.29 -14.09 -32.24
N THR A 105 12.66 -15.07 -31.41
CA THR A 105 14.00 -15.13 -30.82
C THR A 105 15.11 -15.22 -31.87
N SER A 106 14.88 -15.96 -32.97
CA SER A 106 15.91 -16.14 -34.01
C SER A 106 16.06 -14.92 -34.93
N LEU A 107 15.00 -14.14 -35.15
CA LEU A 107 14.98 -13.04 -36.11
C LEU A 107 15.06 -11.64 -35.43
N ALA A 108 14.84 -11.55 -34.14
CA ALA A 108 14.94 -10.25 -33.44
C ALA A 108 16.39 -9.79 -33.34
N LYS A 109 16.62 -8.50 -33.58
CA LYS A 109 17.94 -7.86 -33.39
C LYS A 109 18.33 -7.77 -31.93
N HIS A 110 17.36 -7.53 -31.06
CA HIS A 110 17.56 -7.46 -29.62
C HIS A 110 17.28 -8.79 -28.93
N ASP A 111 17.95 -9.01 -27.81
CA ASP A 111 17.76 -10.20 -26.98
C ASP A 111 16.36 -10.20 -26.32
N VAL A 112 15.46 -10.99 -26.89
CA VAL A 112 14.05 -11.12 -26.43
C VAL A 112 13.98 -11.58 -24.99
N LEU A 113 14.87 -12.50 -24.57
CA LEU A 113 14.89 -13.01 -23.20
C LEU A 113 15.19 -11.92 -22.18
N LYS A 114 16.14 -11.05 -22.46
CA LYS A 114 16.45 -9.91 -21.57
C LYS A 114 15.30 -8.91 -21.47
N ILE A 115 14.57 -8.70 -22.57
CA ILE A 115 13.41 -7.81 -22.59
C ILE A 115 12.30 -8.40 -21.71
N VAL A 116 12.00 -9.68 -21.90
CA VAL A 116 10.97 -10.42 -21.15
C VAL A 116 11.32 -10.44 -19.65
N ASP A 117 12.57 -10.80 -19.30
CA ASP A 117 13.03 -10.83 -17.91
C ASP A 117 12.87 -9.46 -17.21
N LYS A 118 13.31 -8.38 -17.88
CA LYS A 118 13.15 -7.02 -17.37
C LYS A 118 11.67 -6.64 -17.21
N SER A 119 10.84 -7.01 -18.17
CA SER A 119 9.39 -6.73 -18.13
C SER A 119 8.71 -7.45 -16.97
N LEU A 120 9.00 -8.73 -16.77
CA LEU A 120 8.46 -9.54 -15.69
C LEU A 120 8.95 -9.06 -14.30
N LYS A 121 10.22 -8.68 -14.17
CA LYS A 121 10.72 -8.07 -12.92
C LYS A 121 10.01 -6.77 -12.57
N ASN A 122 9.70 -5.95 -13.56
CA ASN A 122 8.97 -4.70 -13.33
C ASN A 122 7.50 -4.96 -12.97
N ASP A 123 6.89 -5.95 -13.63
CA ASP A 123 5.52 -6.37 -13.32
C ASP A 123 5.41 -6.92 -11.90
N ALA A 124 6.33 -7.78 -11.49
CA ALA A 124 6.37 -8.29 -10.12
C ALA A 124 6.49 -7.16 -9.07
N ARG A 125 7.34 -6.16 -9.32
CA ARG A 125 7.44 -4.99 -8.42
C ARG A 125 6.13 -4.23 -8.31
N LYS A 126 5.42 -4.02 -9.42
CA LYS A 126 4.11 -3.35 -9.42
C LYS A 126 3.06 -4.18 -8.69
N ALA A 127 3.04 -5.49 -8.92
CA ALA A 127 2.10 -6.38 -8.26
C ALA A 127 2.27 -6.34 -6.73
N PHE A 128 3.50 -6.41 -6.22
CA PHE A 128 3.76 -6.27 -4.78
C PHE A 128 3.38 -4.90 -4.22
N ASP A 129 3.53 -3.84 -4.99
CA ASP A 129 3.15 -2.49 -4.55
C ASP A 129 1.63 -2.31 -4.52
N ILE A 130 0.91 -2.94 -5.45
CA ILE A 130 -0.57 -2.97 -5.47
C ILE A 130 -1.10 -3.74 -4.25
N GLU A 131 -0.55 -4.92 -3.96
CA GLU A 131 -0.92 -5.68 -2.76
C GLU A 131 -0.68 -4.88 -1.47
N ALA A 132 0.44 -4.16 -1.39
CA ALA A 132 0.71 -3.26 -0.27
C ALA A 132 -0.34 -2.15 -0.18
N TYR A 133 -0.69 -1.52 -1.31
CA TYR A 133 -1.73 -0.49 -1.35
C TYR A 133 -3.09 -1.01 -0.89
N GLU A 134 -3.48 -2.21 -1.30
CA GLU A 134 -4.75 -2.82 -0.89
C GLU A 134 -4.84 -3.02 0.63
N GLN A 135 -3.71 -3.31 1.30
CA GLN A 135 -3.67 -3.40 2.75
C GLN A 135 -3.87 -2.04 3.43
N PHE A 136 -3.29 -0.97 2.88
CA PHE A 136 -3.56 0.39 3.36
C PHE A 136 -5.02 0.80 3.13
N ASP A 137 -5.59 0.46 1.97
CA ASP A 137 -7.00 0.75 1.69
C ASP A 137 -7.97 -0.08 2.54
N ALA A 138 -7.56 -1.24 3.02
CA ALA A 138 -8.33 -2.06 3.95
C ALA A 138 -8.32 -1.54 5.41
N CYS A 139 -7.60 -0.47 5.71
CA CYS A 139 -7.55 0.12 7.03
C CYS A 139 -8.95 0.54 7.51
N LYS A 140 -9.28 0.18 8.75
CA LYS A 140 -10.59 0.51 9.36
C LYS A 140 -10.69 1.94 9.84
N LEU A 141 -9.55 2.52 10.27
CA LEU A 141 -9.51 3.92 10.67
C LEU A 141 -9.43 4.80 9.42
N ARG A 142 -10.46 5.59 9.20
CA ARG A 142 -10.56 6.48 8.04
C ARG A 142 -10.92 7.88 8.51
N ALA A 143 -10.22 8.87 8.01
CA ALA A 143 -10.47 10.28 8.28
C ALA A 143 -10.90 10.98 6.98
N ALA A 144 -12.00 11.67 7.02
CA ALA A 144 -12.52 12.46 5.90
C ALA A 144 -12.63 13.93 6.29
N PRO A 145 -12.05 14.86 5.51
CA PRO A 145 -12.20 16.28 5.78
C PRO A 145 -13.66 16.71 5.60
N THR A 146 -14.17 17.53 6.53
CA THR A 146 -15.51 18.09 6.51
C THR A 146 -15.42 19.62 6.64
N GLY A 147 -16.41 20.34 6.10
CA GLY A 147 -16.38 21.81 6.07
C GLY A 147 -15.52 22.37 4.93
N GLY A 148 -15.05 23.59 5.04
CA GLY A 148 -14.21 24.24 4.01
C GLY A 148 -12.73 23.89 4.14
N THR A 149 -11.92 24.27 3.15
CA THR A 149 -10.47 23.98 3.12
C THR A 149 -9.67 24.59 4.29
N SER A 150 -10.20 25.66 4.90
CA SER A 150 -9.59 26.33 6.03
C SER A 150 -9.99 25.77 7.39
N THR A 151 -10.87 24.78 7.43
CA THR A 151 -11.33 24.20 8.71
C THR A 151 -10.46 23.04 9.15
N THR A 152 -10.46 22.78 10.45
CA THR A 152 -9.84 21.63 11.07
C THR A 152 -10.81 20.46 11.24
N SER A 153 -12.02 20.58 10.70
CA SER A 153 -13.06 19.57 10.90
C SER A 153 -12.78 18.32 10.09
N VAL A 154 -12.62 17.21 10.79
CA VAL A 154 -12.40 15.88 10.21
C VAL A 154 -13.42 14.92 10.83
N THR A 155 -14.06 14.10 10.01
CA THR A 155 -14.88 12.99 10.49
C THR A 155 -14.06 11.72 10.46
N VAL A 156 -13.91 11.09 11.62
CA VAL A 156 -13.17 9.83 11.77
C VAL A 156 -14.15 8.68 11.90
N THR A 157 -13.91 7.61 11.16
CA THR A 157 -14.67 6.36 11.23
C THR A 157 -13.75 5.20 11.57
N GLU A 158 -14.23 4.23 12.35
CA GLU A 158 -13.44 3.10 12.86
C GLU A 158 -13.83 1.75 12.21
N ASN A 159 -14.83 1.77 11.36
CA ASN A 159 -15.38 0.57 10.73
C ASN A 159 -14.99 0.40 9.26
N GLY A 160 -14.09 1.24 8.74
CA GLY A 160 -13.70 1.25 7.33
C GLY A 160 -14.70 1.92 6.39
N ALA A 161 -15.79 2.50 6.92
CA ALA A 161 -16.75 3.21 6.09
C ALA A 161 -16.13 4.49 5.52
N THR A 162 -16.34 4.73 4.23
CA THR A 162 -16.00 6.01 3.59
C THR A 162 -17.15 6.99 3.73
N ALA A 163 -16.83 8.27 3.91
CA ALA A 163 -17.84 9.32 3.86
C ALA A 163 -18.50 9.33 2.47
N THR A 164 -19.83 9.31 2.43
CA THR A 164 -20.61 9.25 1.19
C THR A 164 -20.53 10.53 0.36
N THR A 165 -20.18 11.64 0.97
CA THR A 165 -20.01 12.94 0.32
C THR A 165 -18.76 13.60 0.86
N ASN A 166 -17.70 13.57 0.08
CA ASN A 166 -16.46 14.25 0.42
C ASN A 166 -16.10 15.21 -0.73
N ASN A 167 -16.70 16.41 -0.73
CA ASN A 167 -16.45 17.45 -1.71
C ASN A 167 -15.49 18.52 -1.20
N VAL A 168 -14.84 18.28 -0.08
CA VAL A 168 -13.96 19.25 0.55
C VAL A 168 -12.52 18.93 0.17
N ALA A 169 -11.82 19.93 -0.34
CA ALA A 169 -10.39 19.79 -0.61
C ALA A 169 -9.59 19.74 0.69
N MET A 170 -8.58 18.89 0.73
CA MET A 170 -7.71 18.75 1.89
C MET A 170 -6.78 19.95 2.01
N GLY A 171 -6.79 20.60 3.18
CA GLY A 171 -5.94 21.73 3.53
C GLY A 171 -5.04 21.43 4.73
N THR A 172 -4.21 22.39 5.12
CA THR A 172 -3.27 22.30 6.22
C THR A 172 -3.96 22.04 7.57
N GLY A 173 -5.12 22.64 7.80
CA GLY A 173 -5.90 22.42 9.01
C GLY A 173 -6.38 20.98 9.17
N HIS A 174 -6.81 20.35 8.06
CA HIS A 174 -7.23 18.95 8.09
C HIS A 174 -6.07 17.99 8.39
N VAL A 175 -4.87 18.26 7.84
CA VAL A 175 -3.68 17.45 8.13
C VAL A 175 -3.32 17.53 9.61
N LYS A 176 -3.35 18.73 10.20
CA LYS A 176 -3.10 18.91 11.64
C LYS A 176 -4.12 18.14 12.48
N ALA A 177 -5.41 18.25 12.16
CA ALA A 177 -6.46 17.55 12.90
C ALA A 177 -6.33 16.02 12.79
N ILE A 178 -5.85 15.49 11.65
CA ILE A 178 -5.58 14.05 11.50
C ILE A 178 -4.40 13.64 12.38
N VAL A 179 -3.34 14.44 12.44
CA VAL A 179 -2.18 14.16 13.30
C VAL A 179 -2.57 14.20 14.78
N ASP A 180 -3.34 15.21 15.18
CA ASP A 180 -3.84 15.33 16.55
C ASP A 180 -4.67 14.09 16.94
N GLU A 181 -5.57 13.63 16.06
CA GLU A 181 -6.38 12.44 16.28
C GLU A 181 -5.53 11.16 16.39
N MET A 182 -4.46 11.05 15.58
CA MET A 182 -3.54 9.90 15.65
C MET A 182 -2.78 9.90 16.99
N GLN A 183 -2.34 11.06 17.46
CA GLN A 183 -1.62 11.21 18.74
C GLN A 183 -2.55 10.94 19.95
N GLU A 184 -3.79 11.46 19.92
CA GLU A 184 -4.79 11.20 20.96
C GLU A 184 -5.11 9.70 21.11
N ARG A 185 -5.04 8.96 20.02
CA ARG A 185 -5.22 7.50 19.98
C ARG A 185 -3.95 6.71 20.30
N ASN A 186 -2.86 7.36 20.64
CA ASN A 186 -1.55 6.75 20.91
C ASN A 186 -1.05 5.89 19.73
N ILE A 187 -1.32 6.29 18.49
CA ILE A 187 -0.77 5.62 17.30
C ILE A 187 0.70 6.06 17.17
N PRO A 188 1.67 5.12 17.18
CA PRO A 188 3.08 5.47 17.09
C PRO A 188 3.43 6.11 15.75
N GLY A 189 4.38 7.04 15.75
CA GLY A 189 4.95 7.59 14.52
C GLY A 189 5.71 6.53 13.72
N PHE A 190 5.92 6.78 12.44
CA PHE A 190 6.70 5.89 11.56
C PHE A 190 8.20 5.95 11.85
N ALA A 191 8.72 7.17 12.10
CA ALA A 191 10.10 7.39 12.48
C ALA A 191 10.11 8.52 13.53
N ASP A 192 10.68 8.28 14.67
CA ASP A 192 10.57 9.17 15.84
C ASP A 192 9.10 9.49 16.14
N ASP A 193 8.68 10.73 16.10
CA ASP A 193 7.28 11.17 16.28
C ASP A 193 6.64 11.61 14.93
N ASP A 194 7.28 11.34 13.81
CA ASP A 194 6.82 11.78 12.50
C ASP A 194 5.88 10.77 11.82
N TYR A 195 4.84 11.29 11.17
CA TYR A 195 3.93 10.53 10.34
C TYR A 195 4.21 10.75 8.85
N VAL A 196 4.08 9.71 8.03
CA VAL A 196 4.31 9.78 6.59
C VAL A 196 2.98 9.84 5.85
N CYS A 197 2.86 10.82 4.95
CA CYS A 197 1.69 10.95 4.08
C CYS A 197 2.03 10.55 2.64
N LEU A 198 1.32 9.56 2.13
CA LEU A 198 1.38 9.13 0.73
C LEU A 198 0.15 9.66 -0.01
N SER A 199 0.35 10.47 -1.02
CA SER A 199 -0.76 11.05 -1.77
C SER A 199 -0.41 11.33 -3.22
N HIS A 200 -1.44 11.40 -4.05
CA HIS A 200 -1.28 11.84 -5.43
C HIS A 200 -0.99 13.36 -5.49
N PRO A 201 -0.10 13.83 -6.40
CA PRO A 201 0.27 15.25 -6.49
C PRO A 201 -0.91 16.21 -6.65
N THR A 202 -1.97 15.80 -7.34
CA THR A 202 -3.19 16.62 -7.51
C THR A 202 -3.97 16.82 -6.22
N THR A 203 -4.01 15.80 -5.34
CA THR A 203 -4.67 15.88 -4.03
C THR A 203 -3.94 16.85 -3.10
N LEU A 204 -2.62 16.88 -3.17
CA LEU A 204 -1.79 17.77 -2.35
C LEU A 204 -1.68 19.20 -2.92
N ARG A 205 -2.31 19.51 -4.06
CA ARG A 205 -2.18 20.83 -4.69
C ARG A 205 -2.65 21.96 -3.77
N ASN A 206 -3.83 21.83 -3.18
CA ASN A 206 -4.36 22.86 -2.28
C ASN A 206 -3.49 23.03 -1.04
N PHE A 207 -3.04 21.94 -0.47
CA PHE A 207 -2.10 21.96 0.67
C PHE A 207 -0.81 22.73 0.32
N LYS A 208 -0.24 22.50 -0.86
CA LYS A 208 0.95 23.24 -1.33
C LYS A 208 0.66 24.73 -1.51
N ASN A 209 -0.47 25.09 -2.10
CA ASN A 209 -0.86 26.48 -2.29
C ASN A 209 -1.04 27.22 -0.94
N GLU A 210 -1.60 26.55 0.08
CA GLU A 210 -1.71 27.11 1.41
C GLU A 210 -0.34 27.35 2.07
N LEU A 211 0.62 26.43 1.88
CA LEU A 211 1.98 26.60 2.38
C LEU A 211 2.74 27.72 1.69
N GLU A 212 2.53 27.92 0.38
CA GLU A 212 3.15 29.03 -0.38
C GLU A 212 2.67 30.40 0.08
N THR A 213 1.45 30.49 0.62
CA THR A 213 0.87 31.75 1.15
C THR A 213 1.46 32.13 2.53
N ILE A 214 2.10 31.21 3.21
CA ILE A 214 2.68 31.44 4.56
C ILE A 214 4.13 31.96 4.46
N HIS A 215 4.77 31.82 3.32
CA HIS A 215 6.13 32.29 3.00
C HIS A 215 6.09 33.52 2.10
#